data_46bfc54f6377784390406ef22c88ffae
#
_entry.id   46bfc54f6377784390406ef22c88ffae
#
_cell.length_a   1.000
_cell.length_b   1.000
_cell.length_c   1.000
_cell.angle_alpha   90.00
_cell.angle_beta   90.00
_cell.angle_gamma   90.00
#
_symmetry.space_group_name_H-M   'P 1'
#
loop_
_entity.id
_entity.type
_entity.pdbx_description
1 polymer ?
#
loop_
_entity_poly.entity_id
_entity_poly.type
_entity_poly.pdbx_seq_one_letter_code
_entity_poly.pdbx_strand_id
1 'polypeptide(L)'
;MMYRFEKIEPTKEDWRRIEGAYDSTCYQTEKWYVYLKRIGVKAFIIAVYEVRNEGVNALRSERIGYFLGEKVWMGIPMITAPIEGIGTYTQGLNMLRPTSEEERIEIYQALAEWIFKHHYALTMQVEDWQLRRDSADWIPYAEFHHETIEKYGLPYEVRPTLHVPVNKPEEELWAGLSYKSCKYCVNKANKLGLEVREIERFEDIPAFCKVHYDQLLEVCIGKGQRPKPAQSEKRMRAVCESLWPDRVMMLECVGKDENGEEQIMSTGIYCIDKGQTAYWTGASYKRYQKNCPNELMVWEAMKRLCARGAGDLNFCGMASYKLKFGTVYAYVPRIKFAKYKVLLNWTQWLKEFYYKYAKKVIERFH
;
A
#
# COMPACT_ATOMS: atom_id res chain seq x y z
N MET A 1 29.67 6.26 3.97
CA MET A 1 29.03 6.67 5.25
C MET A 1 28.92 5.46 6.16
N MET A 2 28.82 5.66 7.48
CA MET A 2 28.64 4.54 8.42
C MET A 2 27.27 4.67 9.05
N TYR A 3 26.51 3.57 9.09
CA TYR A 3 25.19 3.52 9.69
C TYR A 3 25.19 2.67 10.97
N ARG A 4 24.41 3.10 11.98
CA ARG A 4 24.14 2.33 13.19
C ARG A 4 22.65 2.07 13.28
N PHE A 5 22.28 0.88 13.71
CA PHE A 5 20.92 0.43 13.84
C PHE A 5 20.63 0.00 15.27
N GLU A 6 19.40 0.27 15.72
CA GLU A 6 18.97 -0.09 17.07
C GLU A 6 17.48 -0.51 17.02
N LYS A 7 17.19 -1.71 17.46
CA LYS A 7 15.80 -2.12 17.64
C LYS A 7 15.22 -1.41 18.86
N ILE A 8 14.10 -0.71 18.67
CA ILE A 8 13.48 0.10 19.71
C ILE A 8 12.04 -0.33 19.99
N GLU A 9 11.58 -0.08 21.21
CA GLU A 9 10.16 0.07 21.52
C GLU A 9 9.86 1.57 21.44
N PRO A 10 9.07 2.02 20.45
CA PRO A 10 8.94 3.44 20.15
C PRO A 10 8.21 4.17 21.27
N THR A 11 8.75 5.32 21.65
CA THR A 11 8.14 6.28 22.57
C THR A 11 7.12 7.16 21.84
N LYS A 12 6.34 7.97 22.57
CA LYS A 12 5.46 8.98 21.95
C LYS A 12 6.24 9.98 21.08
N GLU A 13 7.48 10.31 21.46
CA GLU A 13 8.34 11.19 20.68
C GLU A 13 8.82 10.51 19.39
N ASP A 14 9.15 9.22 19.44
CA ASP A 14 9.48 8.45 18.24
C ASP A 14 8.30 8.41 17.27
N TRP A 15 7.09 8.19 17.78
CA TRP A 15 5.89 8.21 16.93
C TRP A 15 5.65 9.56 16.27
N ARG A 16 5.79 10.68 16.98
CA ARG A 16 5.70 12.01 16.37
C ARG A 16 6.70 12.19 15.24
N ARG A 17 7.95 11.72 15.43
CA ARG A 17 8.97 11.77 14.38
C ARG A 17 8.64 10.87 13.19
N ILE A 18 8.21 9.63 13.44
CA ILE A 18 7.82 8.68 12.42
C ILE A 18 6.67 9.24 11.57
N GLU A 19 5.60 9.71 12.22
CA GLU A 19 4.41 10.24 11.55
C GLU A 19 4.63 11.60 10.90
N GLY A 20 5.60 12.35 11.39
CA GLY A 20 6.05 13.62 10.81
C GLY A 20 7.13 13.50 9.76
N ALA A 21 7.65 12.31 9.50
CA ALA A 21 8.74 12.08 8.57
C ALA A 21 8.39 12.45 7.13
N TYR A 22 9.44 12.72 6.34
CA TYR A 22 9.31 13.17 4.96
C TYR A 22 8.53 12.20 4.08
N ASP A 23 8.75 10.91 4.28
CA ASP A 23 8.18 9.81 3.48
C ASP A 23 7.31 8.84 4.30
N SER A 24 6.71 9.33 5.40
CA SER A 24 5.79 8.56 6.24
C SER A 24 4.56 8.09 5.49
N THR A 25 4.11 6.88 5.79
CA THR A 25 2.86 6.31 5.28
C THR A 25 1.88 6.01 6.41
N CYS A 26 0.59 5.85 6.09
CA CYS A 26 -0.43 5.46 7.08
C CYS A 26 -0.12 4.12 7.76
N TYR A 27 0.66 3.27 7.09
CA TYR A 27 1.14 1.98 7.60
C TYR A 27 2.34 2.11 8.55
N GLN A 28 2.86 3.31 8.75
CA GLN A 28 3.97 3.64 9.65
C GLN A 28 3.49 4.60 10.77
N THR A 29 2.29 4.38 11.27
CA THR A 29 1.69 5.14 12.37
C THR A 29 1.58 4.29 13.63
N GLU A 30 1.49 4.95 14.80
CA GLU A 30 1.23 4.28 16.08
C GLU A 30 -0.05 3.45 16.02
N LYS A 31 -1.13 4.02 15.46
CA LYS A 31 -2.42 3.36 15.28
C LYS A 31 -2.28 2.05 14.49
N TRP A 32 -1.54 2.09 13.37
CA TRP A 32 -1.30 0.91 12.55
C TRP A 32 -0.44 -0.13 13.27
N TYR A 33 0.60 0.29 13.96
CA TYR A 33 1.49 -0.60 14.71
C TYR A 33 0.74 -1.32 15.86
N VAL A 34 -0.11 -0.61 16.59
CA VAL A 34 -0.98 -1.20 17.63
C VAL A 34 -1.95 -2.20 16.99
N TYR A 35 -2.55 -1.86 15.85
CA TYR A 35 -3.40 -2.79 15.10
C TYR A 35 -2.64 -4.07 14.72
N LEU A 36 -1.44 -3.97 14.16
CA LEU A 36 -0.61 -5.12 13.80
C LEU A 36 -0.33 -6.03 14.99
N LYS A 37 0.06 -5.46 16.12
CA LYS A 37 0.25 -6.23 17.37
C LYS A 37 -1.04 -6.94 17.82
N ARG A 38 -2.17 -6.26 17.73
CA ARG A 38 -3.49 -6.81 18.11
C ARG A 38 -3.89 -8.03 17.27
N ILE A 39 -3.52 -8.05 16.00
CA ILE A 39 -3.79 -9.20 15.10
C ILE A 39 -2.68 -10.25 15.07
N GLY A 40 -1.68 -10.14 15.97
CA GLY A 40 -0.61 -11.11 16.14
C GLY A 40 0.55 -11.00 15.14
N VAL A 41 0.63 -9.92 14.37
CA VAL A 41 1.75 -9.64 13.46
C VAL A 41 3.00 -9.30 14.28
N LYS A 42 4.12 -9.93 13.97
CA LYS A 42 5.41 -9.72 14.65
C LYS A 42 6.13 -8.50 14.05
N ALA A 43 5.47 -7.34 14.11
CA ALA A 43 6.03 -6.08 13.69
C ALA A 43 7.05 -5.55 14.70
N PHE A 44 8.07 -4.84 14.21
CA PHE A 44 9.11 -4.20 15.02
C PHE A 44 9.63 -2.94 14.33
N ILE A 45 10.28 -2.08 15.12
CA ILE A 45 10.88 -0.85 14.64
C ILE A 45 12.38 -0.85 14.93
N ILE A 46 13.13 -0.42 13.93
CA ILE A 46 14.58 -0.16 14.03
C ILE A 46 14.80 1.33 13.78
N ALA A 47 15.47 1.99 14.71
CA ALA A 47 15.97 3.34 14.53
C ALA A 47 17.25 3.30 13.68
N VAL A 48 17.36 4.21 12.72
CA VAL A 48 18.49 4.34 11.78
C VAL A 48 19.26 5.60 12.12
N TYR A 49 20.55 5.44 12.36
CA TYR A 49 21.47 6.54 12.68
C TYR A 49 22.57 6.64 11.63
N GLU A 50 22.86 7.87 11.22
CA GLU A 50 24.10 8.22 10.53
C GLU A 50 25.20 8.47 11.57
N VAL A 51 26.37 7.89 11.36
CA VAL A 51 27.54 8.07 12.23
C VAL A 51 28.58 8.87 11.47
N ARG A 52 28.88 10.06 11.95
CA ARG A 52 29.91 10.95 11.40
C ARG A 52 31.12 10.98 12.32
N ASN A 53 32.29 10.97 11.71
CA ASN A 53 33.55 11.17 12.45
C ASN A 53 33.85 12.67 12.47
N GLU A 54 33.75 13.33 13.60
CA GLU A 54 33.95 14.78 13.77
C GLU A 54 35.39 15.10 14.26
N GLY A 55 36.34 14.16 14.15
CA GLY A 55 37.74 14.35 14.52
C GLY A 55 38.29 13.29 15.47
N VAL A 56 39.44 13.53 16.04
CA VAL A 56 40.15 12.55 16.90
C VAL A 56 39.29 12.23 18.13
N ASN A 57 38.62 11.05 18.11
CA ASN A 57 37.79 10.48 19.17
C ASN A 57 36.33 11.02 19.33
N ALA A 58 35.80 11.80 18.38
CA ALA A 58 34.40 12.25 18.46
C ALA A 58 33.56 11.59 17.36
N LEU A 59 32.73 10.60 17.74
CA LEU A 59 31.68 10.02 16.89
C LEU A 59 30.35 10.70 17.23
N ARG A 60 29.81 11.48 16.31
CA ARG A 60 28.45 11.99 16.39
C ARG A 60 27.51 11.03 15.71
N SER A 61 26.44 10.66 16.41
CA SER A 61 25.39 9.79 15.87
C SER A 61 24.10 10.58 15.82
N GLU A 62 23.55 10.74 14.61
CA GLU A 62 22.30 11.45 14.36
C GLU A 62 21.25 10.46 13.86
N ARG A 63 20.06 10.52 14.44
CA ARG A 63 18.93 9.69 13.97
C ARG A 63 18.40 10.29 12.67
N ILE A 64 18.45 9.51 11.59
CA ILE A 64 18.07 9.95 10.25
C ILE A 64 16.80 9.27 9.74
N GLY A 65 16.33 8.21 10.43
CA GLY A 65 15.14 7.52 10.00
C GLY A 65 14.77 6.34 10.89
N TYR A 66 13.78 5.61 10.43
CA TYR A 66 13.27 4.39 11.05
C TYR A 66 13.00 3.33 9.97
N PHE A 67 13.03 2.09 10.38
CA PHE A 67 12.61 0.95 9.57
C PHE A 67 11.50 0.22 10.30
N LEU A 68 10.34 0.09 9.66
CA LEU A 68 9.24 -0.72 10.15
C LEU A 68 9.19 -2.01 9.34
N GLY A 69 9.40 -3.13 10.00
CA GLY A 69 9.43 -4.45 9.39
C GLY A 69 8.59 -5.48 10.13
N GLU A 70 8.31 -6.57 9.46
CA GLU A 70 7.62 -7.74 10.00
C GLU A 70 8.54 -8.96 9.92
N LYS A 71 8.53 -9.77 10.98
CA LYS A 71 9.19 -11.08 10.98
C LYS A 71 8.20 -12.17 10.58
N VAL A 72 8.44 -12.77 9.43
CA VAL A 72 7.63 -13.87 8.89
C VAL A 72 8.43 -15.16 8.80
N TRP A 73 7.72 -16.29 8.69
CA TRP A 73 8.32 -17.58 8.46
C TRP A 73 7.88 -18.14 7.11
N MET A 74 8.84 -18.28 6.19
CA MET A 74 8.64 -18.82 4.85
C MET A 74 9.53 -20.05 4.62
N GLY A 75 9.46 -21.04 5.56
CA GLY A 75 10.43 -22.13 5.64
C GLY A 75 11.77 -21.73 6.27
N ILE A 76 12.09 -20.46 6.24
CA ILE A 76 13.22 -19.79 6.90
C ILE A 76 12.74 -18.47 7.51
N PRO A 77 13.42 -17.97 8.57
CA PRO A 77 13.08 -16.67 9.13
C PRO A 77 13.42 -15.54 8.15
N MET A 78 12.44 -14.71 7.84
CA MET A 78 12.54 -13.58 6.93
C MET A 78 12.03 -12.30 7.58
N ILE A 79 12.64 -11.19 7.23
CA ILE A 79 12.08 -9.85 7.48
C ILE A 79 11.51 -9.30 6.18
N THR A 80 10.32 -8.78 6.25
CA THR A 80 9.65 -8.15 5.12
C THR A 80 9.15 -6.73 5.45
N ALA A 81 9.26 -5.86 4.49
CA ALA A 81 8.57 -4.60 4.35
C ALA A 81 8.18 -4.47 2.87
N PRO A 82 6.92 -4.42 2.52
CA PRO A 82 5.78 -4.05 3.36
C PRO A 82 5.35 -5.13 4.35
N ILE A 83 4.75 -4.65 5.44
CA ILE A 83 4.14 -5.50 6.44
C ILE A 83 2.82 -6.04 5.89
N GLU A 84 2.46 -7.25 6.31
CA GLU A 84 1.19 -7.84 5.94
C GLU A 84 0.00 -6.93 6.30
N GLY A 85 -1.00 -6.96 5.49
CA GLY A 85 -2.31 -6.40 5.79
C GLY A 85 -3.00 -5.87 4.57
N ILE A 86 -2.47 -4.91 3.86
CA ILE A 86 -3.20 -4.27 2.78
C ILE A 86 -2.60 -4.58 1.40
N GLY A 87 -1.50 -5.32 1.37
CA GLY A 87 -0.93 -5.83 0.11
C GLY A 87 -0.48 -4.74 -0.84
N THR A 88 -0.05 -3.62 -0.31
CA THR A 88 0.33 -2.45 -1.08
C THR A 88 1.72 -1.98 -0.74
N TYR A 89 2.31 -1.29 -1.59
CA TYR A 89 3.60 -0.66 -1.76
C TYR A 89 4.00 0.21 -0.56
N THR A 90 4.01 -0.38 0.64
CA THR A 90 4.39 0.28 1.87
C THR A 90 5.90 0.42 1.93
N GLN A 91 6.36 1.52 2.45
CA GLN A 91 7.78 1.77 2.64
C GLN A 91 8.30 1.07 3.88
N GLY A 92 9.44 0.39 3.75
CA GLY A 92 10.16 -0.12 4.91
C GLY A 92 10.92 0.97 5.65
N LEU A 93 11.66 1.82 4.92
CA LEU A 93 12.33 3.00 5.47
C LEU A 93 11.36 4.19 5.56
N ASN A 94 11.48 4.90 6.67
CA ASN A 94 10.81 6.15 6.96
C ASN A 94 11.88 7.17 7.32
N MET A 95 12.20 8.06 6.38
CA MET A 95 13.33 8.97 6.50
C MET A 95 12.88 10.33 7.05
N LEU A 96 13.65 10.86 8.01
CA LEU A 96 13.38 12.16 8.63
C LEU A 96 13.80 13.34 7.73
N ARG A 97 14.53 13.05 6.66
CA ARG A 97 14.99 14.01 5.64
C ARG A 97 14.91 13.39 4.25
N PRO A 98 14.91 14.22 3.18
CA PRO A 98 15.09 13.70 1.83
C PRO A 98 16.38 12.88 1.70
N THR A 99 16.32 11.78 0.96
CA THR A 99 17.44 10.87 0.70
C THR A 99 17.50 10.55 -0.78
N SER A 100 18.72 10.38 -1.33
CA SER A 100 18.87 9.85 -2.68
C SER A 100 18.56 8.36 -2.75
N GLU A 101 18.37 7.84 -3.95
CA GLU A 101 18.16 6.41 -4.16
C GLU A 101 19.37 5.59 -3.72
N GLU A 102 20.57 6.07 -4.05
CA GLU A 102 21.82 5.43 -3.65
C GLU A 102 21.92 5.35 -2.13
N GLU A 103 21.66 6.45 -1.42
CA GLU A 103 21.69 6.47 0.04
C GLU A 103 20.69 5.49 0.63
N ARG A 104 19.47 5.40 0.07
CA ARG A 104 18.46 4.43 0.52
C ARG A 104 18.92 2.99 0.33
N ILE A 105 19.54 2.69 -0.82
CA ILE A 105 20.07 1.35 -1.12
C ILE A 105 21.21 1.01 -0.17
N GLU A 106 22.13 1.93 0.11
CA GLU A 106 23.22 1.75 1.06
C GLU A 106 22.70 1.49 2.48
N ILE A 107 21.67 2.23 2.92
CA ILE A 107 21.02 1.99 4.21
C ILE A 107 20.40 0.59 4.25
N TYR A 108 19.70 0.15 3.19
CA TYR A 108 19.11 -1.19 3.13
C TYR A 108 20.17 -2.30 3.16
N GLN A 109 21.30 -2.13 2.47
CA GLN A 109 22.39 -3.09 2.52
C GLN A 109 22.98 -3.20 3.93
N ALA A 110 23.31 -2.07 4.54
CA ALA A 110 23.86 -2.03 5.90
C ALA A 110 22.86 -2.58 6.93
N LEU A 111 21.55 -2.29 6.76
CA LEU A 111 20.47 -2.83 7.60
C LEU A 111 20.35 -4.35 7.47
N ALA A 112 20.43 -4.88 6.24
CA ALA A 112 20.38 -6.31 6.00
C ALA A 112 21.56 -7.03 6.67
N GLU A 113 22.77 -6.50 6.54
CA GLU A 113 23.96 -7.03 7.22
C GLU A 113 23.80 -7.03 8.74
N TRP A 114 23.30 -5.92 9.30
CA TRP A 114 23.02 -5.82 10.72
C TRP A 114 21.98 -6.85 11.19
N ILE A 115 20.87 -7.03 10.46
CA ILE A 115 19.83 -8.03 10.72
C ILE A 115 20.40 -9.43 10.72
N PHE A 116 21.26 -9.75 9.74
CA PHE A 116 21.87 -11.08 9.62
C PHE A 116 22.93 -11.33 10.69
N LYS A 117 23.70 -10.32 11.06
CA LYS A 117 24.68 -10.40 12.14
C LYS A 117 24.04 -10.67 13.50
N HIS A 118 22.90 -10.05 13.77
CA HIS A 118 22.18 -10.22 15.03
C HIS A 118 21.18 -11.39 15.01
N HIS A 119 21.21 -12.22 13.95
CA HIS A 119 20.39 -13.43 13.80
C HIS A 119 18.86 -13.21 13.88
N TYR A 120 18.40 -12.01 13.50
CA TYR A 120 16.98 -11.75 13.45
C TYR A 120 16.29 -12.47 12.29
N ALA A 121 17.00 -12.63 11.16
CA ALA A 121 16.54 -13.34 9.98
C ALA A 121 17.69 -13.87 9.13
N LEU A 122 17.36 -14.68 8.12
CA LEU A 122 18.30 -15.15 7.10
C LEU A 122 18.07 -14.48 5.75
N THR A 123 16.90 -13.90 5.54
CA THR A 123 16.56 -13.13 4.35
C THR A 123 15.81 -11.87 4.75
N MET A 124 15.89 -10.84 3.91
CA MET A 124 15.11 -9.61 4.00
C MET A 124 14.59 -9.24 2.61
N GLN A 125 13.37 -8.76 2.53
CA GLN A 125 12.84 -8.14 1.32
C GLN A 125 12.17 -6.81 1.65
N VAL A 126 12.32 -5.84 0.77
CA VAL A 126 11.76 -4.50 0.94
C VAL A 126 11.10 -4.02 -0.34
N GLU A 127 9.97 -3.33 -0.22
CA GLU A 127 9.38 -2.54 -1.29
C GLU A 127 9.43 -1.07 -0.84
N ASP A 128 9.91 -0.20 -1.70
CA ASP A 128 10.06 1.22 -1.37
C ASP A 128 9.48 2.08 -2.49
N TRP A 129 8.44 2.85 -2.15
CA TRP A 129 7.75 3.73 -3.09
C TRP A 129 8.67 4.83 -3.65
N GLN A 130 9.68 5.23 -2.88
CA GLN A 130 10.64 6.26 -3.30
C GLN A 130 11.63 5.75 -4.37
N LEU A 131 11.72 4.43 -4.53
CA LEU A 131 12.54 3.79 -5.57
C LEU A 131 11.73 3.42 -6.82
N ARG A 132 10.46 3.84 -6.93
CA ARG A 132 9.63 3.53 -8.09
C ARG A 132 10.12 4.22 -9.35
N ARG A 133 9.76 3.65 -10.49
CA ARG A 133 9.86 4.29 -11.82
C ARG A 133 8.46 4.45 -12.38
N ASP A 134 8.15 5.66 -12.79
CA ASP A 134 6.87 5.97 -13.42
C ASP A 134 7.02 5.94 -14.94
N SER A 135 5.98 5.47 -15.64
CA SER A 135 5.91 5.46 -17.10
C SER A 135 4.48 5.68 -17.57
N ALA A 136 4.32 6.44 -18.66
CA ALA A 136 3.03 6.59 -19.32
C ALA A 136 2.59 5.28 -19.99
N ASP A 137 3.55 4.51 -20.51
CA ASP A 137 3.33 3.27 -21.23
C ASP A 137 3.70 2.04 -20.39
N TRP A 138 3.07 0.92 -20.72
CA TRP A 138 3.43 -0.36 -20.15
C TRP A 138 4.81 -0.82 -20.59
N ILE A 139 5.70 -1.10 -19.65
CA ILE A 139 7.01 -1.70 -19.86
C ILE A 139 6.93 -3.19 -19.48
N PRO A 140 7.21 -4.12 -20.43
CA PRO A 140 7.30 -5.54 -20.10
C PRO A 140 8.36 -5.83 -19.02
N TYR A 141 8.09 -6.77 -18.11
CA TYR A 141 9.01 -7.08 -17.01
C TYR A 141 10.44 -7.41 -17.46
N ALA A 142 10.59 -8.05 -18.63
CA ALA A 142 11.91 -8.40 -19.17
C ALA A 142 12.69 -7.19 -19.71
N GLU A 143 12.01 -6.08 -19.95
CA GLU A 143 12.58 -4.84 -20.49
C GLU A 143 12.76 -3.77 -19.43
N PHE A 144 12.22 -4.02 -18.21
CA PHE A 144 12.33 -3.06 -17.11
C PHE A 144 13.69 -3.18 -16.44
N HIS A 145 14.40 -2.06 -16.35
CA HIS A 145 15.68 -1.93 -15.67
C HIS A 145 15.63 -0.83 -14.62
N HIS A 146 16.23 -1.10 -13.47
CA HIS A 146 16.40 -0.12 -12.41
C HIS A 146 17.89 0.15 -12.20
N GLU A 147 18.41 1.13 -12.93
CA GLU A 147 19.84 1.42 -13.02
C GLU A 147 20.55 1.50 -11.65
N THR A 148 19.93 2.21 -10.69
CA THR A 148 20.51 2.38 -9.36
C THR A 148 20.63 1.04 -8.63
N ILE A 149 19.58 0.19 -8.63
CA ILE A 149 19.63 -1.11 -7.93
C ILE A 149 20.62 -2.06 -8.62
N GLU A 150 20.65 -2.06 -9.95
CA GLU A 150 21.55 -2.88 -10.75
C GLU A 150 23.02 -2.49 -10.57
N LYS A 151 23.33 -1.20 -10.42
CA LYS A 151 24.65 -0.67 -10.07
C LYS A 151 25.19 -1.26 -8.77
N TYR A 152 24.32 -1.52 -7.80
CA TYR A 152 24.70 -2.18 -6.53
C TYR A 152 24.66 -3.72 -6.61
N GLY A 153 24.32 -4.30 -7.76
CA GLY A 153 24.26 -5.75 -7.96
C GLY A 153 23.21 -6.47 -7.12
N LEU A 154 22.14 -5.78 -6.74
CA LEU A 154 21.08 -6.33 -5.88
C LEU A 154 20.01 -7.02 -6.70
N PRO A 155 19.57 -8.22 -6.32
CA PRO A 155 18.44 -8.87 -6.95
C PRO A 155 17.12 -8.19 -6.54
N TYR A 156 16.25 -7.98 -7.52
CA TYR A 156 14.93 -7.42 -7.29
C TYR A 156 13.86 -8.05 -8.18
N GLU A 157 12.63 -7.95 -7.75
CA GLU A 157 11.42 -8.20 -8.55
C GLU A 157 10.67 -6.88 -8.72
N VAL A 158 10.02 -6.69 -9.87
CA VAL A 158 9.21 -5.50 -10.09
C VAL A 158 7.75 -5.77 -9.76
N ARG A 159 7.15 -4.85 -9.02
CA ARG A 159 5.73 -4.87 -8.66
C ARG A 159 5.03 -3.65 -9.30
N PRO A 160 4.42 -3.80 -10.49
CA PRO A 160 3.74 -2.69 -11.11
C PRO A 160 2.41 -2.40 -10.45
N THR A 161 2.08 -1.12 -10.41
CA THR A 161 0.76 -0.62 -10.02
C THR A 161 0.36 0.54 -10.93
N LEU A 162 -0.88 0.98 -10.80
CA LEU A 162 -1.39 2.19 -11.43
C LEU A 162 -1.62 3.26 -10.38
N HIS A 163 -1.20 4.49 -10.64
CA HIS A 163 -1.47 5.62 -9.77
C HIS A 163 -1.85 6.88 -10.55
N VAL A 164 -2.47 7.83 -9.88
CA VAL A 164 -2.77 9.17 -10.39
C VAL A 164 -2.16 10.18 -9.44
N PRO A 165 -1.29 11.09 -9.90
CA PRO A 165 -0.94 12.28 -9.13
C PRO A 165 -2.19 13.14 -8.93
N VAL A 166 -2.67 13.26 -7.67
CA VAL A 166 -3.91 14.00 -7.35
C VAL A 166 -3.65 15.41 -6.83
N ASN A 167 -2.40 15.81 -6.66
CA ASN A 167 -1.99 17.17 -6.29
C ASN A 167 -2.02 18.15 -7.46
N LYS A 168 -3.10 18.14 -8.23
CA LYS A 168 -3.33 18.94 -9.44
C LYS A 168 -4.68 19.63 -9.36
N PRO A 169 -4.87 20.77 -10.08
CA PRO A 169 -6.18 21.39 -10.22
C PRO A 169 -7.24 20.40 -10.72
N GLU A 170 -8.48 20.59 -10.28
CA GLU A 170 -9.60 19.70 -10.64
C GLU A 170 -9.78 19.58 -12.15
N GLU A 171 -9.58 20.68 -12.88
CA GLU A 171 -9.70 20.73 -14.33
C GLU A 171 -8.66 19.82 -15.02
N GLU A 172 -7.42 19.78 -14.50
CA GLU A 172 -6.40 18.90 -15.02
C GLU A 172 -6.69 17.43 -14.70
N LEU A 173 -7.15 17.13 -13.48
CA LEU A 173 -7.59 15.78 -13.12
C LEU A 173 -8.74 15.32 -14.02
N TRP A 174 -9.71 16.20 -14.23
CA TRP A 174 -10.82 15.94 -15.14
C TRP A 174 -10.35 15.73 -16.58
N ALA A 175 -9.44 16.58 -17.07
CA ALA A 175 -8.88 16.46 -18.43
C ALA A 175 -8.22 15.09 -18.66
N GLY A 176 -7.52 14.56 -17.65
CA GLY A 176 -6.84 13.25 -17.68
C GLY A 176 -7.79 12.05 -17.77
N LEU A 177 -9.06 12.19 -17.39
CA LEU A 177 -10.01 11.08 -17.45
C LEU A 177 -10.35 10.67 -18.89
N SER A 178 -10.47 9.37 -19.14
CA SER A 178 -10.92 8.85 -20.42
C SER A 178 -12.34 9.38 -20.77
N TYR A 179 -12.48 10.01 -21.95
CA TYR A 179 -13.73 10.62 -22.38
C TYR A 179 -14.89 9.62 -22.46
N LYS A 180 -14.70 8.53 -23.21
CA LYS A 180 -15.75 7.55 -23.50
C LYS A 180 -16.13 6.64 -22.34
N SER A 181 -15.17 6.34 -21.45
CA SER A 181 -15.36 5.33 -20.41
C SER A 181 -15.43 5.90 -18.98
N CYS A 182 -14.85 7.06 -18.71
CA CYS A 182 -14.89 7.65 -17.36
C CYS A 182 -15.76 8.92 -17.33
N LYS A 183 -15.44 9.97 -18.10
CA LYS A 183 -16.22 11.22 -18.13
C LYS A 183 -17.70 10.96 -18.44
N TYR A 184 -17.98 10.12 -19.45
CA TYR A 184 -19.33 9.71 -19.75
C TYR A 184 -20.03 9.06 -18.55
N CYS A 185 -19.35 8.14 -17.86
CA CYS A 185 -19.89 7.44 -16.70
C CYS A 185 -20.16 8.39 -15.53
N VAL A 186 -19.23 9.28 -15.20
CA VAL A 186 -19.43 10.28 -14.15
C VAL A 186 -20.61 11.19 -14.47
N ASN A 187 -20.68 11.72 -15.70
CA ASN A 187 -21.80 12.55 -16.13
C ASN A 187 -23.14 11.81 -16.10
N LYS A 188 -23.15 10.52 -16.47
CA LYS A 188 -24.34 9.67 -16.39
C LYS A 188 -24.79 9.49 -14.94
N ALA A 189 -23.87 9.15 -14.04
CA ALA A 189 -24.19 8.97 -12.61
C ALA A 189 -24.77 10.26 -12.01
N ASN A 190 -24.18 11.42 -12.30
CA ASN A 190 -24.70 12.72 -11.87
C ASN A 190 -26.11 13.00 -12.42
N LYS A 191 -26.37 12.70 -13.69
CA LYS A 191 -27.71 12.85 -14.28
C LYS A 191 -28.76 11.93 -13.65
N LEU A 192 -28.34 10.78 -13.14
CA LEU A 192 -29.20 9.85 -12.41
C LEU A 192 -29.40 10.26 -10.93
N GLY A 193 -28.79 11.38 -10.51
CA GLY A 193 -28.88 11.88 -9.13
C GLY A 193 -28.13 11.03 -8.11
N LEU A 194 -27.05 10.33 -8.55
CA LEU A 194 -26.19 9.62 -7.60
C LEU A 194 -25.36 10.63 -6.80
N GLU A 195 -25.16 10.34 -5.52
CA GLU A 195 -24.40 11.16 -4.59
C GLU A 195 -23.31 10.33 -3.92
N VAL A 196 -22.14 10.94 -3.65
CA VAL A 196 -21.05 10.28 -2.91
C VAL A 196 -20.93 10.92 -1.53
N ARG A 197 -21.10 10.07 -0.52
CA ARG A 197 -21.04 10.45 0.91
C ARG A 197 -19.80 9.83 1.54
N GLU A 198 -19.22 10.55 2.49
CA GLU A 198 -18.14 10.03 3.33
C GLU A 198 -18.72 9.61 4.68
N ILE A 199 -18.19 8.53 5.25
CA ILE A 199 -18.53 8.11 6.62
C ILE A 199 -17.86 9.06 7.58
N GLU A 200 -18.65 9.84 8.32
CA GLU A 200 -18.18 10.90 9.22
C GLU A 200 -18.25 10.52 10.71
N ARG A 201 -18.91 9.41 11.04
CA ARG A 201 -19.09 8.99 12.43
C ARG A 201 -18.49 7.61 12.65
N PHE A 202 -17.80 7.45 13.77
CA PHE A 202 -17.15 6.19 14.14
C PHE A 202 -18.14 5.02 14.26
N GLU A 203 -19.33 5.29 14.78
CA GLU A 203 -20.41 4.31 14.97
C GLU A 203 -20.98 3.75 13.65
N ASP A 204 -20.79 4.43 12.53
CA ASP A 204 -21.27 3.98 11.22
C ASP A 204 -20.28 3.00 10.53
N ILE A 205 -19.03 2.93 10.99
CA ILE A 205 -18.00 2.05 10.41
C ILE A 205 -18.46 0.58 10.32
N PRO A 206 -19.06 -0.03 11.36
CA PRO A 206 -19.52 -1.42 11.27
C PRO A 206 -20.54 -1.66 10.17
N ALA A 207 -21.55 -0.78 10.03
CA ALA A 207 -22.57 -0.89 9.01
C ALA A 207 -21.98 -0.73 7.60
N PHE A 208 -21.12 0.28 7.42
CA PHE A 208 -20.38 0.47 6.17
C PHE A 208 -19.56 -0.75 5.79
N CYS A 209 -18.75 -1.30 6.70
CA CYS A 209 -17.90 -2.47 6.43
C CYS A 209 -18.71 -3.72 6.08
N LYS A 210 -19.89 -3.89 6.68
CA LYS A 210 -20.80 -4.97 6.32
C LYS A 210 -21.29 -4.83 4.88
N VAL A 211 -21.80 -3.67 4.50
CA VAL A 211 -22.27 -3.39 3.12
C VAL A 211 -21.12 -3.58 2.13
N HIS A 212 -19.92 -3.06 2.45
CA HIS A 212 -18.76 -3.23 1.61
C HIS A 212 -18.39 -4.70 1.41
N TYR A 213 -18.43 -5.49 2.48
CA TYR A 213 -18.14 -6.92 2.41
C TYR A 213 -19.17 -7.68 1.57
N ASP A 214 -20.47 -7.37 1.70
CA ASP A 214 -21.54 -7.98 0.93
C ASP A 214 -21.36 -7.71 -0.58
N GLN A 215 -21.03 -6.47 -0.95
CA GLN A 215 -20.69 -6.10 -2.34
C GLN A 215 -19.44 -6.84 -2.85
N LEU A 216 -18.39 -6.92 -2.03
CA LEU A 216 -17.17 -7.62 -2.39
C LEU A 216 -17.40 -9.12 -2.56
N LEU A 217 -18.19 -9.71 -1.70
CA LEU A 217 -18.59 -11.11 -1.77
C LEU A 217 -19.32 -11.41 -3.07
N GLU A 218 -20.30 -10.57 -3.47
CA GLU A 218 -21.00 -10.71 -4.75
C GLU A 218 -20.03 -10.66 -5.94
N VAL A 219 -19.08 -9.72 -5.93
CA VAL A 219 -18.05 -9.60 -6.98
C VAL A 219 -17.16 -10.84 -7.03
N CYS A 220 -16.75 -11.39 -5.88
CA CYS A 220 -15.91 -12.57 -5.81
C CYS A 220 -16.65 -13.84 -6.28
N ILE A 221 -17.89 -14.04 -5.83
CA ILE A 221 -18.75 -15.16 -6.25
C ILE A 221 -18.95 -15.12 -7.76
N GLY A 222 -19.22 -13.94 -8.33
CA GLY A 222 -19.39 -13.77 -9.78
C GLY A 222 -18.13 -14.14 -10.60
N LYS A 223 -16.97 -14.23 -9.95
CA LYS A 223 -15.69 -14.69 -10.53
C LYS A 223 -15.30 -16.12 -10.13
N GLY A 224 -16.17 -16.85 -9.43
CA GLY A 224 -15.85 -18.17 -8.88
C GLY A 224 -14.76 -18.14 -7.78
N GLN A 225 -14.64 -17.02 -7.08
CA GLN A 225 -13.61 -16.80 -6.05
C GLN A 225 -14.27 -16.50 -4.69
N ARG A 226 -13.46 -16.52 -3.64
CA ARG A 226 -13.82 -16.01 -2.31
C ARG A 226 -13.00 -14.78 -1.98
N PRO A 227 -13.51 -13.84 -1.15
CA PRO A 227 -12.70 -12.75 -0.63
C PRO A 227 -11.45 -13.28 0.07
N LYS A 228 -10.34 -12.56 -0.09
CA LYS A 228 -9.10 -12.93 0.62
C LYS A 228 -9.29 -12.76 2.13
N PRO A 229 -8.60 -13.52 2.99
CA PRO A 229 -8.67 -13.37 4.45
C PRO A 229 -8.45 -11.91 4.92
N ALA A 230 -7.53 -11.18 4.27
CA ALA A 230 -7.29 -9.76 4.54
C ALA A 230 -8.49 -8.86 4.21
N GLN A 231 -9.43 -9.33 3.42
CA GLN A 231 -10.66 -8.63 3.00
C GLN A 231 -11.91 -9.17 3.72
N SER A 232 -11.77 -9.91 4.82
CA SER A 232 -12.92 -10.28 5.65
C SER A 232 -13.52 -9.04 6.32
N GLU A 233 -14.82 -9.03 6.55
CA GLU A 233 -15.55 -7.93 7.22
C GLU A 233 -14.87 -7.52 8.53
N LYS A 234 -14.57 -8.52 9.39
CA LYS A 234 -13.88 -8.30 10.66
C LYS A 234 -12.55 -7.57 10.50
N ARG A 235 -11.77 -7.93 9.48
CA ARG A 235 -10.45 -7.34 9.25
C ARG A 235 -10.57 -5.95 8.64
N MET A 236 -11.45 -5.74 7.68
CA MET A 236 -11.74 -4.41 7.12
C MET A 236 -12.20 -3.45 8.19
N ARG A 237 -13.14 -3.88 9.04
CA ARG A 237 -13.61 -3.10 10.18
C ARG A 237 -12.46 -2.72 11.13
N ALA A 238 -11.62 -3.69 11.52
CA ALA A 238 -10.49 -3.43 12.40
C ALA A 238 -9.49 -2.42 11.80
N VAL A 239 -9.24 -2.46 10.49
CA VAL A 239 -8.41 -1.48 9.77
C VAL A 239 -9.06 -0.10 9.79
N CYS A 240 -10.34 0.01 9.41
CA CYS A 240 -11.05 1.28 9.37
C CYS A 240 -11.11 1.93 10.76
N GLU A 241 -11.47 1.17 11.80
CA GLU A 241 -11.49 1.66 13.18
C GLU A 241 -10.10 2.12 13.67
N SER A 242 -9.05 1.40 13.29
CA SER A 242 -7.67 1.73 13.71
C SER A 242 -7.12 2.98 13.03
N LEU A 243 -7.47 3.22 11.77
CA LEU A 243 -7.00 4.37 11.00
C LEU A 243 -7.90 5.61 11.13
N TRP A 244 -9.07 5.49 11.74
CA TRP A 244 -10.02 6.59 11.96
C TRP A 244 -9.47 7.67 12.90
N PRO A 245 -9.82 8.97 12.72
CA PRO A 245 -10.50 9.55 11.54
C PRO A 245 -9.53 9.95 10.41
N ASP A 246 -8.23 10.10 10.70
CA ASP A 246 -7.30 10.89 9.90
C ASP A 246 -6.65 10.13 8.75
N ARG A 247 -6.59 8.79 8.87
CA ARG A 247 -5.80 7.93 7.97
C ARG A 247 -6.65 6.98 7.12
N VAL A 248 -7.96 7.13 7.15
CA VAL A 248 -8.88 6.39 6.30
C VAL A 248 -10.01 7.28 5.83
N MET A 249 -10.36 7.16 4.55
CA MET A 249 -11.56 7.74 3.95
C MET A 249 -12.44 6.60 3.45
N MET A 250 -13.66 6.54 3.93
CA MET A 250 -14.65 5.54 3.53
C MET A 250 -15.76 6.27 2.78
N LEU A 251 -15.97 5.89 1.52
CA LEU A 251 -16.94 6.50 0.65
C LEU A 251 -18.04 5.50 0.27
N GLU A 252 -19.27 5.97 0.24
CA GLU A 252 -20.42 5.29 -0.34
C GLU A 252 -21.04 6.13 -1.44
N CYS A 253 -21.39 5.49 -2.56
CA CYS A 253 -22.18 6.10 -3.60
C CYS A 253 -23.62 5.63 -3.46
N VAL A 254 -24.51 6.57 -3.23
CA VAL A 254 -25.95 6.32 -3.01
C VAL A 254 -26.77 6.80 -4.18
N GLY A 255 -27.92 6.20 -4.38
CA GLY A 255 -28.87 6.59 -5.40
C GLY A 255 -30.23 5.88 -5.20
N LYS A 256 -31.24 6.27 -5.93
CA LYS A 256 -32.55 5.63 -5.86
C LYS A 256 -32.63 4.41 -6.76
N ASP A 257 -33.22 3.34 -6.24
CA ASP A 257 -33.56 2.16 -7.02
C ASP A 257 -34.84 2.34 -7.86
N GLU A 258 -35.33 1.26 -8.46
CA GLU A 258 -36.54 1.26 -9.33
C GLU A 258 -37.81 1.59 -8.55
N ASN A 259 -37.81 1.41 -7.23
CA ASN A 259 -38.93 1.73 -6.34
C ASN A 259 -38.83 3.15 -5.76
N GLY A 260 -37.76 3.90 -6.08
CA GLY A 260 -37.47 5.22 -5.53
C GLY A 260 -36.86 5.21 -4.13
N GLU A 261 -36.49 4.03 -3.62
CA GLU A 261 -35.79 3.88 -2.32
C GLU A 261 -34.30 4.14 -2.44
N GLU A 262 -33.75 4.83 -1.44
CA GLU A 262 -32.32 5.10 -1.39
C GLU A 262 -31.52 3.80 -1.14
N GLN A 263 -30.48 3.57 -1.94
CA GLN A 263 -29.65 2.39 -1.88
C GLN A 263 -28.17 2.76 -1.96
N ILE A 264 -27.33 2.07 -1.20
CA ILE A 264 -25.87 2.13 -1.36
C ILE A 264 -25.48 1.26 -2.56
N MET A 265 -25.05 1.89 -3.64
CA MET A 265 -24.74 1.22 -4.91
C MET A 265 -23.30 0.77 -5.04
N SER A 266 -22.36 1.53 -4.47
CA SER A 266 -20.94 1.17 -4.38
C SER A 266 -20.29 1.75 -3.13
N THR A 267 -19.20 1.13 -2.70
CA THR A 267 -18.41 1.56 -1.55
C THR A 267 -16.92 1.47 -1.86
N GLY A 268 -16.12 2.34 -1.21
CA GLY A 268 -14.66 2.37 -1.36
C GLY A 268 -13.95 2.75 -0.08
N ILE A 269 -12.81 2.10 0.17
CA ILE A 269 -11.93 2.37 1.32
C ILE A 269 -10.58 2.85 0.81
N TYR A 270 -10.17 4.03 1.27
CA TYR A 270 -8.94 4.70 0.91
C TYR A 270 -8.09 4.91 2.16
N CYS A 271 -6.88 4.35 2.17
CA CYS A 271 -5.94 4.59 3.26
C CYS A 271 -5.12 5.84 2.93
N ILE A 272 -5.35 6.92 3.67
CA ILE A 272 -4.86 8.27 3.36
C ILE A 272 -3.45 8.47 3.88
N ASP A 273 -2.64 9.06 3.03
CA ASP A 273 -1.29 9.48 3.35
C ASP A 273 -0.92 10.78 2.64
N LYS A 274 0.12 11.46 3.13
CA LYS A 274 0.61 12.70 2.53
C LYS A 274 1.17 12.48 1.13
N GLY A 275 1.99 11.43 0.95
CA GLY A 275 2.66 11.14 -0.32
C GLY A 275 1.91 10.17 -1.20
N GLN A 276 1.24 9.17 -0.61
CA GLN A 276 0.59 8.08 -1.34
C GLN A 276 -0.66 7.61 -0.63
N THR A 277 -1.81 7.92 -1.17
CA THR A 277 -3.08 7.33 -0.74
C THR A 277 -3.32 6.01 -1.45
N ALA A 278 -3.64 4.96 -0.71
CA ALA A 278 -3.98 3.67 -1.29
C ALA A 278 -5.50 3.52 -1.47
N TYR A 279 -5.95 3.32 -2.71
CA TYR A 279 -7.28 2.76 -2.97
C TYR A 279 -7.27 1.28 -2.60
N TRP A 280 -7.47 1.01 -1.32
CA TRP A 280 -7.31 -0.33 -0.79
C TRP A 280 -8.30 -1.32 -1.37
N THR A 281 -9.58 -0.98 -1.35
CA THR A 281 -10.64 -1.84 -1.86
C THR A 281 -11.87 -1.03 -2.25
N GLY A 282 -12.53 -1.45 -3.31
CA GLY A 282 -13.81 -0.90 -3.73
C GLY A 282 -14.67 -1.99 -4.33
N ALA A 283 -15.96 -1.89 -4.10
CA ALA A 283 -16.95 -2.84 -4.58
C ALA A 283 -18.25 -2.14 -4.97
N SER A 284 -19.06 -2.81 -5.77
CA SER A 284 -20.40 -2.37 -6.13
C SER A 284 -21.29 -3.57 -6.39
N TYR A 285 -22.56 -3.46 -6.08
CA TYR A 285 -23.55 -4.45 -6.50
C TYR A 285 -23.65 -4.48 -8.02
N LYS A 286 -23.64 -5.68 -8.59
CA LYS A 286 -23.68 -5.91 -10.05
C LYS A 286 -24.92 -5.26 -10.70
N ARG A 287 -26.06 -5.31 -10.02
CA ARG A 287 -27.33 -4.73 -10.49
C ARG A 287 -27.26 -3.22 -10.75
N TYR A 288 -26.35 -2.49 -10.04
CA TYR A 288 -26.21 -1.04 -10.18
C TYR A 288 -25.04 -0.60 -11.06
N GLN A 289 -24.19 -1.53 -11.56
CA GLN A 289 -23.02 -1.18 -12.35
C GLN A 289 -23.33 -0.33 -13.59
N LYS A 290 -24.50 -0.55 -14.20
CA LYS A 290 -24.99 0.26 -15.34
C LYS A 290 -25.19 1.75 -15.01
N ASN A 291 -25.34 2.08 -13.73
CA ASN A 291 -25.51 3.46 -13.24
C ASN A 291 -24.16 4.17 -13.00
N CYS A 292 -23.03 3.46 -13.16
CA CYS A 292 -21.67 3.96 -13.03
C CYS A 292 -21.29 4.49 -11.63
N PRO A 293 -21.72 3.88 -10.51
CA PRO A 293 -21.44 4.41 -9.17
C PRO A 293 -19.96 4.39 -8.82
N ASN A 294 -19.19 3.42 -9.31
CA ASN A 294 -17.75 3.32 -9.05
C ASN A 294 -16.96 4.47 -9.69
N GLU A 295 -17.32 4.86 -10.91
CA GLU A 295 -16.65 5.93 -11.62
C GLU A 295 -16.88 7.26 -10.91
N LEU A 296 -18.11 7.52 -10.49
CA LEU A 296 -18.43 8.72 -9.70
C LEU A 296 -17.69 8.71 -8.37
N MET A 297 -17.70 7.57 -7.65
CA MET A 297 -17.04 7.46 -6.35
C MET A 297 -15.53 7.69 -6.44
N VAL A 298 -14.84 7.11 -7.44
CA VAL A 298 -13.40 7.32 -7.63
C VAL A 298 -13.09 8.77 -8.01
N TRP A 299 -13.92 9.37 -8.87
CA TRP A 299 -13.78 10.79 -9.21
C TRP A 299 -13.91 11.69 -7.97
N GLU A 300 -14.94 11.49 -7.16
CA GLU A 300 -15.14 12.22 -5.91
C GLU A 300 -14.00 11.98 -4.91
N ALA A 301 -13.45 10.76 -4.86
CA ALA A 301 -12.29 10.47 -4.05
C ALA A 301 -11.07 11.29 -4.50
N MET A 302 -10.80 11.38 -5.81
CA MET A 302 -9.68 12.17 -6.34
C MET A 302 -9.80 13.64 -5.94
N LYS A 303 -10.98 14.25 -6.04
CA LYS A 303 -11.23 15.63 -5.62
C LYS A 303 -10.99 15.83 -4.13
N ARG A 304 -11.53 14.95 -3.29
CA ARG A 304 -11.38 15.02 -1.82
C ARG A 304 -9.92 14.84 -1.40
N LEU A 305 -9.18 13.97 -2.08
CA LEU A 305 -7.76 13.75 -1.82
C LEU A 305 -6.91 14.96 -2.22
N CYS A 306 -7.21 15.57 -3.37
CA CYS A 306 -6.60 16.83 -3.78
C CYS A 306 -6.83 17.93 -2.72
N ALA A 307 -8.06 18.11 -2.28
CA ALA A 307 -8.41 19.10 -1.24
C ALA A 307 -7.70 18.84 0.10
N ARG A 308 -7.33 17.58 0.40
CA ARG A 308 -6.56 17.19 1.60
C ARG A 308 -5.04 17.26 1.41
N GLY A 309 -4.57 17.68 0.23
CA GLY A 309 -3.14 17.78 -0.09
C GLY A 309 -2.44 16.44 -0.26
N ALA A 310 -3.18 15.38 -0.62
CA ALA A 310 -2.57 14.09 -0.96
C ALA A 310 -1.74 14.19 -2.25
N GLY A 311 -0.61 13.46 -2.31
CA GLY A 311 0.28 13.44 -3.48
C GLY A 311 -0.22 12.54 -4.60
N ASP A 312 -0.34 11.25 -4.32
CA ASP A 312 -0.71 10.21 -5.29
C ASP A 312 -1.92 9.39 -4.80
N LEU A 313 -2.80 8.99 -5.72
CA LEU A 313 -3.77 7.93 -5.50
C LEU A 313 -3.28 6.64 -6.16
N ASN A 314 -2.77 5.71 -5.37
CA ASN A 314 -2.36 4.39 -5.82
C ASN A 314 -3.56 3.44 -5.84
N PHE A 315 -3.85 2.89 -7.01
CA PHE A 315 -4.94 1.93 -7.20
C PHE A 315 -4.63 0.49 -6.73
N CYS A 316 -3.44 0.25 -6.20
CA CYS A 316 -3.03 -1.03 -5.62
C CYS A 316 -3.21 -2.22 -6.57
N GLY A 317 -2.74 -2.07 -7.82
CA GLY A 317 -2.72 -3.14 -8.83
C GLY A 317 -3.09 -2.68 -10.23
N MET A 318 -3.05 -3.64 -11.16
CA MET A 318 -3.02 -3.44 -12.62
C MET A 318 -4.34 -3.78 -13.32
N ALA A 319 -5.49 -3.71 -12.64
CA ALA A 319 -6.76 -4.01 -13.30
C ALA A 319 -7.07 -2.98 -14.39
N SER A 320 -7.36 -3.45 -15.60
CA SER A 320 -7.51 -2.62 -16.81
C SER A 320 -8.55 -1.49 -16.67
N TYR A 321 -9.62 -1.70 -15.89
CA TYR A 321 -10.63 -0.67 -15.67
C TYR A 321 -10.08 0.60 -14.98
N LYS A 322 -8.91 0.51 -14.33
CA LYS A 322 -8.27 1.63 -13.62
C LYS A 322 -7.62 2.61 -14.58
N LEU A 323 -7.23 2.16 -15.78
CA LEU A 323 -6.59 2.99 -16.80
C LEU A 323 -7.44 4.19 -17.24
N LYS A 324 -8.77 4.09 -17.13
CA LYS A 324 -9.68 5.18 -17.50
C LYS A 324 -9.62 6.41 -16.60
N PHE A 325 -8.95 6.33 -15.44
CA PHE A 325 -8.84 7.42 -14.48
C PHE A 325 -7.61 8.31 -14.68
N GLY A 326 -6.94 8.25 -15.83
CA GLY A 326 -5.76 9.06 -16.12
C GLY A 326 -4.52 8.57 -15.36
N THR A 327 -4.44 7.25 -15.14
CA THR A 327 -3.36 6.63 -14.40
C THR A 327 -2.08 6.54 -15.23
N VAL A 328 -0.95 6.58 -14.53
CA VAL A 328 0.36 6.19 -15.02
C VAL A 328 0.81 4.89 -14.35
N TYR A 329 1.72 4.17 -15.00
CA TYR A 329 2.30 2.96 -14.45
C TYR A 329 3.41 3.35 -13.46
N ALA A 330 3.39 2.73 -12.27
CA ALA A 330 4.48 2.79 -11.32
C ALA A 330 5.09 1.40 -11.14
N TYR A 331 6.38 1.30 -11.36
CA TYR A 331 7.17 0.08 -11.23
C TYR A 331 7.94 0.14 -9.92
N VAL A 332 7.40 -0.52 -8.89
CA VAL A 332 8.00 -0.53 -7.54
C VAL A 332 8.93 -1.73 -7.41
N PRO A 333 10.22 -1.53 -7.14
CA PRO A 333 11.14 -2.63 -6.96
C PRO A 333 10.94 -3.29 -5.59
N ARG A 334 10.91 -4.62 -5.58
CA ARG A 334 11.04 -5.44 -4.38
C ARG A 334 12.45 -5.98 -4.32
N ILE A 335 13.29 -5.33 -3.53
CA ILE A 335 14.70 -5.70 -3.36
C ILE A 335 14.79 -6.87 -2.37
N LYS A 336 15.66 -7.83 -2.68
CA LYS A 336 15.88 -9.03 -1.87
C LYS A 336 17.30 -9.08 -1.35
N PHE A 337 17.43 -9.39 -0.07
CA PHE A 337 18.70 -9.61 0.60
C PHE A 337 18.72 -11.00 1.23
N ALA A 338 19.88 -11.66 1.22
CA ALA A 338 20.05 -12.94 1.90
C ALA A 338 21.43 -13.05 2.50
N LYS A 339 21.50 -13.65 3.70
CA LYS A 339 22.76 -13.95 4.38
C LYS A 339 23.66 -14.87 3.54
N TYR A 340 23.04 -15.81 2.82
CA TYR A 340 23.70 -16.74 1.90
C TYR A 340 22.99 -16.69 0.55
N LYS A 341 23.72 -16.48 -0.54
CA LYS A 341 23.13 -16.37 -1.89
C LYS A 341 22.23 -17.55 -2.28
N VAL A 342 22.57 -18.76 -1.83
CA VAL A 342 21.76 -19.97 -2.08
C VAL A 342 20.33 -19.85 -1.56
N LEU A 343 20.08 -19.04 -0.51
CA LEU A 343 18.75 -18.86 0.06
C LEU A 343 17.80 -18.07 -0.87
N LEU A 344 18.34 -17.23 -1.75
CA LEU A 344 17.53 -16.53 -2.76
C LEU A 344 16.91 -17.52 -3.75
N ASN A 345 17.71 -18.46 -4.22
CA ASN A 345 17.24 -19.51 -5.14
C ASN A 345 16.27 -20.46 -4.43
N TRP A 346 16.55 -20.80 -3.17
CA TRP A 346 15.68 -21.65 -2.34
C TRP A 346 14.28 -21.03 -2.14
N THR A 347 14.22 -19.76 -1.77
CA THR A 347 12.93 -19.07 -1.58
C THR A 347 12.16 -18.93 -2.88
N GLN A 348 12.83 -18.73 -4.01
CA GLN A 348 12.22 -18.72 -5.33
C GLN A 348 11.66 -20.11 -5.68
N TRP A 349 12.44 -21.16 -5.50
CA TRP A 349 12.02 -22.54 -5.74
C TRP A 349 10.83 -22.94 -4.85
N LEU A 350 10.84 -22.61 -3.55
CA LEU A 350 9.70 -22.85 -2.64
C LEU A 350 8.44 -22.13 -3.11
N LYS A 351 8.56 -20.90 -3.55
CA LYS A 351 7.43 -20.12 -4.09
C LYS A 351 6.85 -20.79 -5.35
N GLU A 352 7.69 -21.19 -6.29
CA GLU A 352 7.28 -21.89 -7.51
C GLU A 352 6.62 -23.25 -7.20
N PHE A 353 7.22 -24.03 -6.29
CA PHE A 353 6.67 -25.29 -5.82
C PHE A 353 5.30 -25.11 -5.17
N TYR A 354 5.15 -24.12 -4.28
CA TYR A 354 3.87 -23.78 -3.64
C TYR A 354 2.79 -23.48 -4.68
N TYR A 355 3.06 -22.57 -5.62
CA TYR A 355 2.08 -22.20 -6.63
C TYR A 355 1.76 -23.33 -7.60
N LYS A 356 2.74 -24.15 -7.95
CA LYS A 356 2.57 -25.25 -8.89
C LYS A 356 1.82 -26.45 -8.30
N TYR A 357 2.08 -26.78 -7.03
CA TYR A 357 1.61 -28.05 -6.43
C TYR A 357 0.75 -27.84 -5.18
N ALA A 358 1.20 -27.06 -4.22
CA ALA A 358 0.55 -26.98 -2.91
C ALA A 358 -0.74 -26.14 -2.94
N LYS A 359 -0.76 -25.04 -3.69
CA LYS A 359 -1.93 -24.15 -3.76
C LYS A 359 -3.20 -24.88 -4.22
N LYS A 360 -3.11 -25.68 -5.27
CA LYS A 360 -4.24 -26.46 -5.80
C LYS A 360 -4.77 -27.51 -4.81
N VAL A 361 -3.87 -28.08 -3.99
CA VAL A 361 -4.25 -29.05 -2.96
C VAL A 361 -4.93 -28.35 -1.80
N ILE A 362 -4.36 -27.25 -1.31
CA ILE A 362 -4.91 -26.47 -0.19
C ILE A 362 -6.29 -25.89 -0.55
N GLU A 363 -6.46 -25.37 -1.77
CA GLU A 363 -7.75 -24.84 -2.26
C GLU A 363 -8.85 -25.92 -2.39
N ARG A 364 -8.50 -27.21 -2.43
CA ARG A 364 -9.47 -28.33 -2.43
C ARG A 364 -9.96 -28.70 -1.03
N PHE A 365 -9.21 -28.34 0.02
CA PHE A 365 -9.53 -28.67 1.42
C PHE A 365 -10.11 -27.48 2.21
N HIS A 366 -10.24 -26.33 1.57
CA HIS A 366 -10.91 -25.12 2.10
C HIS A 366 -12.00 -24.65 1.14
#